data_16442734eb5fd3cb94c62fa559af39ae
#
_entry.id   16442734eb5fd3cb94c62fa559af39ae
#
_cell.length_a   1.000
_cell.length_b   1.000
_cell.length_c   1.000
_cell.angle_alpha   90.00
_cell.angle_beta   90.00
_cell.angle_gamma   90.00
#
_symmetry.space_group_name_H-M   'P 1'
#
loop_
_entity.id
_entity.type
_entity.pdbx_description
1 polymer ?
#
loop_
_entity_poly.entity_id
_entity_poly.type
_entity_poly.pdbx_seq_one_letter_code
_entity_poly.pdbx_strand_id
1 'polypeptide(L)'
;FNVNVINPSEQVLYSFCYGAGIDRTIGYAATVYYSITNTLTNVTTSNDAVAAEDGTAYSATITAADGYTMSSVTVKMGGTDIASTAYNSDTGVVSIAAVTGDVVITAKATKVVSYHNLVPKAVDSSGASAPYTDGLMLSSSGTTSEDNHFTTTGFIPFDGAAVHIYRIGGEGITWNEYGARLAWYNADFTLKGSVLSYNQLDKSIYYPTKIDDPNAAVAFSTDANVAPPHGAAYFRVSAKGKGENLVVTLDEKIE
;
A
#
# COMPACT_ATOMS: atom_id res chain seq x y z
N PHE A 1 59.20 -20.44 -17.98
CA PHE A 1 58.07 -19.49 -17.81
C PHE A 1 56.93 -20.23 -17.17
N ASN A 2 56.59 -19.88 -15.92
CA ASN A 2 55.34 -20.31 -15.35
C ASN A 2 54.40 -19.11 -15.29
N VAL A 3 53.39 -19.07 -16.17
CA VAL A 3 52.34 -18.10 -16.09
C VAL A 3 51.16 -18.75 -15.34
N ASN A 4 50.98 -18.39 -14.12
CA ASN A 4 49.77 -18.76 -13.38
C ASN A 4 48.74 -17.66 -13.66
N VAL A 5 47.72 -17.96 -14.47
CA VAL A 5 46.53 -17.12 -14.55
C VAL A 5 45.61 -17.59 -13.45
N ILE A 6 45.50 -16.81 -12.41
CA ILE A 6 44.52 -17.04 -11.35
C ILE A 6 43.32 -16.14 -11.56
N ASN A 7 42.17 -16.62 -11.14
CA ASN A 7 40.82 -16.07 -11.15
C ASN A 7 40.80 -14.53 -10.97
N PRO A 8 39.87 -13.78 -11.63
CA PRO A 8 39.87 -12.30 -11.65
C PRO A 8 39.78 -11.61 -10.28
N SER A 9 39.54 -12.32 -9.20
CA SER A 9 39.59 -11.80 -7.83
C SER A 9 40.90 -12.00 -7.07
N GLU A 10 41.91 -12.62 -7.67
CA GLU A 10 43.19 -12.86 -7.01
C GLU A 10 44.30 -12.07 -7.69
N GLN A 11 45.10 -11.35 -6.87
CA GLN A 11 46.25 -10.59 -7.31
C GLN A 11 47.37 -11.52 -7.78
N VAL A 12 47.85 -11.33 -8.99
CA VAL A 12 49.03 -12.00 -9.46
C VAL A 12 50.18 -11.01 -9.56
N LEU A 13 51.14 -11.16 -8.71
CA LEU A 13 52.40 -10.45 -8.79
C LEU A 13 53.35 -11.28 -9.67
N TYR A 14 53.80 -10.76 -10.80
CA TYR A 14 54.82 -11.36 -11.62
C TYR A 14 56.16 -10.68 -11.32
N SER A 15 57.11 -11.46 -10.91
CA SER A 15 58.52 -11.04 -10.84
C SER A 15 59.28 -11.74 -11.94
N PHE A 16 59.90 -10.98 -12.83
CA PHE A 16 60.80 -11.51 -13.85
C PHE A 16 62.22 -11.10 -13.50
N CYS A 17 63.08 -12.09 -13.15
CA CYS A 17 64.51 -11.88 -13.14
C CYS A 17 65.09 -12.24 -14.51
N TYR A 18 65.56 -11.29 -15.27
CA TYR A 18 66.24 -11.52 -16.50
C TYR A 18 67.66 -10.92 -16.46
N GLY A 19 68.67 -11.78 -16.36
CA GLY A 19 70.09 -11.50 -16.55
C GLY A 19 70.68 -10.31 -15.79
N ALA A 20 71.71 -10.57 -15.05
CA ALA A 20 72.65 -9.58 -14.42
C ALA A 20 71.97 -8.28 -13.89
N GLY A 21 71.19 -8.36 -12.84
CA GLY A 21 70.94 -7.24 -11.97
C GLY A 21 69.82 -6.26 -12.38
N ILE A 22 68.91 -6.64 -13.26
CA ILE A 22 67.69 -5.83 -13.53
C ILE A 22 66.50 -6.55 -12.98
N ASP A 23 66.08 -6.15 -11.77
CA ASP A 23 64.80 -6.56 -11.19
C ASP A 23 63.70 -5.65 -11.77
N ARG A 24 62.80 -6.23 -12.58
CA ARG A 24 61.62 -5.54 -13.06
C ARG A 24 60.41 -6.18 -12.44
N THR A 25 59.91 -5.60 -11.37
CA THR A 25 58.63 -5.95 -10.78
C THR A 25 57.54 -5.24 -11.60
N ILE A 26 56.72 -5.99 -12.35
CA ILE A 26 55.53 -5.48 -12.96
C ILE A 26 54.39 -5.79 -11.96
N GLY A 27 54.03 -4.76 -11.22
CA GLY A 27 52.85 -4.84 -10.35
C GLY A 27 51.62 -4.51 -11.15
N TYR A 28 50.68 -5.43 -11.23
CA TYR A 28 49.31 -5.07 -11.64
C TYR A 28 48.57 -4.69 -10.36
N ALA A 29 47.95 -3.50 -10.36
CA ALA A 29 47.02 -3.15 -9.34
C ALA A 29 45.79 -4.12 -9.47
N ALA A 30 45.49 -4.85 -8.43
CA ALA A 30 44.31 -5.66 -8.43
C ALA A 30 43.05 -4.73 -8.47
N THR A 31 42.17 -4.96 -9.40
CA THR A 31 40.89 -4.30 -9.43
C THR A 31 40.01 -4.94 -8.35
N VAL A 32 39.60 -4.14 -7.38
CA VAL A 32 38.68 -4.56 -6.33
C VAL A 32 37.26 -4.36 -6.82
N TYR A 33 36.41 -5.34 -6.62
CA TYR A 33 34.97 -5.24 -6.92
C TYR A 33 34.16 -5.47 -5.66
N TYR A 34 33.10 -4.70 -5.50
CA TYR A 34 32.10 -4.85 -4.45
C TYR A 34 30.80 -5.40 -5.03
N SER A 35 30.12 -6.23 -4.27
CA SER A 35 28.83 -6.79 -4.67
C SER A 35 27.72 -5.73 -4.63
N ILE A 36 26.77 -5.85 -5.57
CA ILE A 36 25.53 -5.08 -5.56
C ILE A 36 24.37 -6.06 -5.45
N THR A 37 23.59 -5.94 -4.38
CA THR A 37 22.44 -6.80 -4.11
C THR A 37 21.16 -5.97 -4.11
N ASN A 38 20.23 -6.32 -4.98
CA ASN A 38 18.90 -5.73 -5.05
C ASN A 38 17.87 -6.69 -4.44
N THR A 39 17.18 -6.27 -3.36
CA THR A 39 16.05 -6.97 -2.74
C THR A 39 14.79 -6.15 -2.99
N LEU A 40 14.05 -6.50 -4.05
CA LEU A 40 12.94 -5.71 -4.56
C LEU A 40 11.63 -6.47 -4.39
N THR A 41 10.59 -5.80 -3.86
CA THR A 41 9.24 -6.35 -3.71
C THR A 41 8.25 -5.40 -4.37
N ASN A 42 7.61 -5.84 -5.47
CA ASN A 42 6.74 -5.02 -6.32
C ASN A 42 7.41 -3.74 -6.84
N VAL A 43 8.71 -3.83 -7.11
CA VAL A 43 9.58 -2.74 -7.53
C VAL A 43 10.50 -3.25 -8.62
N THR A 44 10.85 -2.40 -9.56
CA THR A 44 11.85 -2.65 -10.60
C THR A 44 13.05 -1.72 -10.44
N THR A 45 14.19 -2.10 -10.99
CA THR A 45 15.38 -1.27 -11.07
C THR A 45 15.82 -1.07 -12.54
N SER A 46 16.34 0.09 -12.88
CA SER A 46 16.90 0.35 -14.20
C SER A 46 18.34 -0.17 -14.36
N ASN A 47 18.97 -0.65 -13.28
CA ASN A 47 20.32 -1.18 -13.27
C ASN A 47 20.38 -2.44 -12.39
N ASP A 48 20.61 -3.58 -13.03
CA ASP A 48 20.67 -4.91 -12.42
C ASP A 48 22.12 -5.43 -12.27
N ALA A 49 23.11 -4.52 -12.36
CA ALA A 49 24.50 -4.87 -12.11
C ALA A 49 24.65 -5.55 -10.73
N VAL A 50 25.41 -6.63 -10.69
CA VAL A 50 25.66 -7.43 -9.50
C VAL A 50 26.99 -7.08 -8.81
N ALA A 51 27.81 -6.26 -9.45
CA ALA A 51 29.09 -5.79 -8.90
C ALA A 51 29.46 -4.42 -9.51
N ALA A 52 30.26 -3.66 -8.77
CA ALA A 52 30.91 -2.43 -9.22
C ALA A 52 32.36 -2.42 -8.80
N GLU A 53 33.22 -1.82 -9.62
CA GLU A 53 34.64 -1.61 -9.31
C GLU A 53 34.80 -0.55 -8.21
N ASP A 54 35.76 -0.75 -7.32
CA ASP A 54 36.10 0.19 -6.24
C ASP A 54 36.32 1.61 -6.79
N GLY A 55 35.71 2.59 -6.13
CA GLY A 55 35.78 3.98 -6.51
C GLY A 55 34.91 4.39 -7.70
N THR A 56 34.24 3.46 -8.39
CA THR A 56 33.34 3.81 -9.50
C THR A 56 31.96 4.27 -9.03
N ALA A 57 31.29 5.08 -9.86
CA ALA A 57 29.93 5.50 -9.58
C ALA A 57 28.92 4.41 -9.90
N TYR A 58 27.84 4.34 -9.09
CA TYR A 58 26.67 3.50 -9.36
C TYR A 58 25.40 4.37 -9.38
N SER A 59 24.54 4.13 -10.36
CA SER A 59 23.22 4.78 -10.42
C SER A 59 22.17 3.80 -10.90
N ALA A 60 20.97 3.87 -10.28
CA ALA A 60 19.79 3.10 -10.66
C ALA A 60 18.53 3.91 -10.36
N THR A 61 17.50 3.77 -11.22
CA THR A 61 16.16 4.26 -10.90
C THR A 61 15.32 3.11 -10.34
N ILE A 62 14.74 3.32 -9.17
CA ILE A 62 13.88 2.38 -8.47
C ILE A 62 12.43 2.81 -8.73
N THR A 63 11.64 1.95 -9.37
CA THR A 63 10.27 2.27 -9.79
C THR A 63 9.30 1.25 -9.23
N ALA A 64 8.20 1.70 -8.63
CA ALA A 64 7.12 0.82 -8.22
C ALA A 64 6.49 0.16 -9.46
N ALA A 65 6.06 -1.09 -9.33
CA ALA A 65 5.28 -1.77 -10.36
C ALA A 65 3.94 -1.06 -10.61
N ASP A 66 3.34 -1.29 -11.77
CA ASP A 66 2.03 -0.72 -12.10
C ASP A 66 0.97 -1.10 -11.06
N GLY A 67 0.24 -0.10 -10.56
CA GLY A 67 -0.75 -0.28 -9.49
C GLY A 67 -0.17 -0.34 -8.08
N TYR A 68 1.12 0.00 -7.90
CA TYR A 68 1.77 0.05 -6.59
C TYR A 68 2.36 1.44 -6.32
N THR A 69 2.49 1.78 -5.04
CA THR A 69 3.16 3.00 -4.57
C THR A 69 4.36 2.61 -3.71
N MET A 70 5.48 3.31 -3.89
CA MET A 70 6.69 3.08 -3.11
C MET A 70 6.41 3.28 -1.61
N SER A 71 6.74 2.27 -0.79
CA SER A 71 6.52 2.31 0.65
C SER A 71 7.81 2.43 1.45
N SER A 72 8.91 1.85 0.97
CA SER A 72 10.19 1.98 1.63
C SER A 72 11.35 1.73 0.66
N VAL A 73 12.43 2.48 0.85
CA VAL A 73 13.72 2.25 0.19
C VAL A 73 14.83 2.42 1.21
N THR A 74 15.74 1.45 1.27
CA THR A 74 16.97 1.54 2.03
C THR A 74 18.15 1.26 1.12
N VAL A 75 19.24 1.97 1.33
CA VAL A 75 20.51 1.79 0.61
C VAL A 75 21.61 1.68 1.63
N LYS A 76 22.34 0.56 1.62
CA LYS A 76 23.49 0.35 2.49
C LYS A 76 24.75 0.16 1.66
N MET A 77 25.86 0.68 2.14
CA MET A 77 27.18 0.46 1.57
C MET A 77 28.15 0.08 2.69
N GLY A 78 28.85 -1.04 2.55
CA GLY A 78 29.71 -1.58 3.60
C GLY A 78 28.96 -1.80 4.93
N GLY A 79 27.64 -2.13 4.87
CA GLY A 79 26.76 -2.31 6.03
C GLY A 79 26.17 -1.02 6.61
N THR A 80 26.68 0.15 6.24
CA THR A 80 26.19 1.46 6.72
C THR A 80 25.04 1.95 5.86
N ASP A 81 23.97 2.46 6.49
CA ASP A 81 22.83 3.07 5.78
C ASP A 81 23.25 4.44 5.21
N ILE A 82 23.08 4.61 3.90
CA ILE A 82 23.38 5.82 3.15
C ILE A 82 22.16 6.35 2.38
N ALA A 83 20.96 5.84 2.66
CA ALA A 83 19.76 6.20 1.91
C ALA A 83 19.48 7.72 1.90
N SER A 84 19.75 8.42 3.00
CA SER A 84 19.53 9.88 3.11
C SER A 84 20.36 10.72 2.14
N THR A 85 21.47 10.19 1.64
CA THR A 85 22.37 10.87 0.70
C THR A 85 22.38 10.23 -0.68
N ALA A 86 22.08 8.95 -0.77
CA ALA A 86 22.16 8.17 -2.00
C ALA A 86 20.82 7.98 -2.71
N TYR A 87 19.67 8.20 -2.04
CA TYR A 87 18.34 8.01 -2.62
C TYR A 87 17.54 9.31 -2.65
N ASN A 88 17.02 9.63 -3.82
CA ASN A 88 16.09 10.75 -4.01
C ASN A 88 14.67 10.20 -4.17
N SER A 89 13.80 10.45 -3.20
CA SER A 89 12.41 9.95 -3.18
C SER A 89 11.53 10.54 -4.28
N ASP A 90 11.81 11.78 -4.72
CA ASP A 90 11.00 12.47 -5.72
C ASP A 90 11.24 11.92 -7.14
N THR A 91 12.47 11.46 -7.39
CA THR A 91 12.86 10.93 -8.70
C THR A 91 13.00 9.41 -8.72
N GLY A 92 13.02 8.76 -7.56
CA GLY A 92 13.28 7.34 -7.43
C GLY A 92 14.74 6.93 -7.70
N VAL A 93 15.65 7.89 -7.82
CA VAL A 93 17.03 7.63 -8.22
C VAL A 93 17.89 7.29 -7.01
N VAL A 94 18.58 6.15 -7.06
CA VAL A 94 19.74 5.83 -6.24
C VAL A 94 20.98 6.29 -6.97
N SER A 95 21.84 7.07 -6.32
CA SER A 95 23.11 7.58 -6.87
C SER A 95 24.21 7.49 -5.82
N ILE A 96 25.24 6.72 -6.11
CA ILE A 96 26.45 6.53 -5.28
C ILE A 96 27.62 7.03 -6.13
N ALA A 97 28.28 8.08 -5.67
CA ALA A 97 29.37 8.72 -6.42
C ALA A 97 30.62 7.83 -6.53
N ALA A 98 30.90 7.05 -5.50
CA ALA A 98 32.01 6.08 -5.48
C ALA A 98 31.60 4.88 -4.60
N VAL A 99 31.61 3.70 -5.18
CA VAL A 99 31.37 2.45 -4.46
C VAL A 99 32.64 2.04 -3.73
N THR A 100 32.60 1.97 -2.40
CA THR A 100 33.75 1.64 -1.53
C THR A 100 33.44 0.49 -0.59
N GLY A 101 32.41 -0.27 -0.86
CA GLY A 101 31.97 -1.44 -0.09
C GLY A 101 30.76 -2.08 -0.75
N ASP A 102 30.39 -3.28 -0.28
CA ASP A 102 29.22 -3.99 -0.77
C ASP A 102 27.97 -3.13 -0.65
N VAL A 103 27.17 -3.06 -1.72
CA VAL A 103 25.95 -2.28 -1.80
C VAL A 103 24.73 -3.20 -1.67
N VAL A 104 23.80 -2.86 -0.77
CA VAL A 104 22.53 -3.54 -0.62
C VAL A 104 21.41 -2.50 -0.77
N ILE A 105 20.57 -2.69 -1.79
CA ILE A 105 19.38 -1.88 -2.02
C ILE A 105 18.16 -2.74 -1.69
N THR A 106 17.36 -2.30 -0.72
CA THR A 106 16.09 -2.94 -0.41
C THR A 106 14.97 -1.95 -0.68
N ALA A 107 14.02 -2.32 -1.55
CA ALA A 107 12.89 -1.48 -1.89
C ALA A 107 11.59 -2.29 -1.89
N LYS A 108 10.52 -1.69 -1.37
CA LYS A 108 9.20 -2.28 -1.30
C LYS A 108 8.16 -1.26 -1.78
N ALA A 109 7.21 -1.72 -2.60
CA ALA A 109 6.02 -0.98 -2.95
C ALA A 109 4.77 -1.74 -2.51
N THR A 110 3.73 -1.00 -2.12
CA THR A 110 2.44 -1.52 -1.70
C THR A 110 1.40 -1.25 -2.78
N LYS A 111 0.46 -2.17 -2.94
CA LYS A 111 -0.62 -2.06 -3.93
C LYS A 111 -1.44 -0.79 -3.66
N VAL A 112 -1.66 0.02 -4.69
CA VAL A 112 -2.63 1.11 -4.65
C VAL A 112 -4.00 0.49 -4.84
N VAL A 113 -4.82 0.55 -3.81
CA VAL A 113 -6.20 0.10 -3.91
C VAL A 113 -7.07 1.31 -4.20
N SER A 114 -7.59 1.39 -5.42
CA SER A 114 -8.55 2.42 -5.82
C SER A 114 -9.96 1.86 -5.65
N TYR A 115 -10.76 2.51 -4.82
CA TYR A 115 -12.16 2.13 -4.59
C TYR A 115 -13.08 3.14 -5.25
N HIS A 116 -14.15 2.65 -5.87
CA HIS A 116 -15.25 3.51 -6.30
C HIS A 116 -16.11 3.88 -5.07
N ASN A 117 -15.56 4.71 -4.18
CA ASN A 117 -16.25 5.10 -2.97
C ASN A 117 -17.43 6.04 -3.27
N LEU A 118 -18.62 5.64 -2.87
CA LEU A 118 -19.85 6.41 -3.07
C LEU A 118 -20.14 7.40 -1.94
N VAL A 119 -19.46 7.31 -0.80
CA VAL A 119 -19.66 8.23 0.33
C VAL A 119 -19.55 9.70 -0.09
N PRO A 120 -18.60 10.14 -0.92
CA PRO A 120 -18.53 11.51 -1.42
C PRO A 120 -19.72 11.96 -2.26
N LYS A 121 -20.52 11.03 -2.80
CA LYS A 121 -21.73 11.34 -3.59
C LYS A 121 -23.00 11.46 -2.75
N ALA A 122 -22.92 11.24 -1.44
CA ALA A 122 -24.06 11.34 -0.56
C ALA A 122 -24.55 12.79 -0.43
N VAL A 123 -25.86 12.95 -0.30
CA VAL A 123 -26.55 14.24 -0.17
C VAL A 123 -27.43 14.27 1.08
N ASP A 124 -27.80 15.45 1.52
CA ASP A 124 -28.86 15.63 2.53
C ASP A 124 -30.27 15.62 1.87
N SER A 125 -31.31 15.81 2.66
CA SER A 125 -32.70 15.85 2.16
C SER A 125 -33.02 17.07 1.31
N SER A 126 -32.12 18.04 1.18
CA SER A 126 -32.23 19.18 0.25
C SER A 126 -31.49 18.92 -1.08
N GLY A 127 -30.75 17.82 -1.17
CA GLY A 127 -29.89 17.49 -2.29
C GLY A 127 -28.50 18.13 -2.21
N ALA A 128 -28.15 18.80 -1.11
CA ALA A 128 -26.82 19.34 -0.93
C ALA A 128 -25.82 18.25 -0.53
N SER A 129 -24.54 18.42 -0.88
CA SER A 129 -23.49 17.46 -0.54
C SER A 129 -23.38 17.24 0.96
N ALA A 130 -23.52 15.99 1.39
CA ALA A 130 -23.45 15.56 2.79
C ALA A 130 -22.82 14.17 2.89
N PRO A 131 -21.49 14.04 2.70
CA PRO A 131 -20.84 12.73 2.62
C PRO A 131 -21.07 11.89 3.86
N TYR A 132 -20.82 12.44 5.03
CA TYR A 132 -21.03 11.77 6.32
C TYR A 132 -21.08 12.75 7.48
N THR A 133 -21.56 12.26 8.64
CA THR A 133 -21.51 12.96 9.92
C THR A 133 -21.03 12.01 11.00
N ASP A 134 -19.93 12.35 11.67
CA ASP A 134 -19.41 11.61 12.82
C ASP A 134 -20.28 11.87 14.05
N GLY A 135 -20.31 10.91 14.97
CA GLY A 135 -21.09 11.00 16.21
C GLY A 135 -22.59 10.70 16.03
N LEU A 136 -22.99 10.19 14.87
CA LEU A 136 -24.38 9.84 14.60
C LEU A 136 -24.52 8.38 14.16
N MET A 137 -25.59 7.74 14.59
CA MET A 137 -25.99 6.38 14.22
C MET A 137 -27.42 6.39 13.67
N LEU A 138 -27.71 5.57 12.65
CA LEU A 138 -29.07 5.35 12.18
C LEU A 138 -29.93 4.72 13.28
N SER A 139 -31.03 5.35 13.65
CA SER A 139 -32.05 4.80 14.55
C SER A 139 -32.93 3.79 13.83
N SER A 140 -33.76 3.06 14.56
CA SER A 140 -34.72 2.12 13.97
C SER A 140 -35.80 2.78 13.12
N SER A 141 -36.02 4.08 13.28
CA SER A 141 -36.95 4.88 12.46
C SER A 141 -36.33 5.42 11.16
N GLY A 142 -35.06 5.14 10.89
CA GLY A 142 -34.36 5.67 9.73
C GLY A 142 -33.87 7.11 9.89
N THR A 143 -34.11 7.74 11.04
CA THR A 143 -33.48 9.03 11.43
C THR A 143 -32.14 8.75 12.09
N THR A 144 -31.40 9.80 12.45
CA THR A 144 -30.15 9.65 13.20
C THR A 144 -30.35 9.90 14.68
N SER A 145 -29.55 9.23 15.53
CA SER A 145 -29.42 9.47 16.95
C SER A 145 -27.94 9.65 17.28
N GLU A 146 -27.63 10.40 18.35
CA GLU A 146 -26.26 10.60 18.80
C GLU A 146 -25.64 9.29 19.28
N ASP A 147 -24.46 8.98 18.75
CA ASP A 147 -23.60 7.90 19.21
C ASP A 147 -22.16 8.19 18.74
N ASN A 148 -21.31 8.59 19.66
CA ASN A 148 -19.92 9.04 19.39
C ASN A 148 -19.01 7.97 18.78
N HIS A 149 -19.46 6.71 18.77
CA HIS A 149 -18.70 5.60 18.17
C HIS A 149 -19.03 5.40 16.69
N PHE A 150 -20.03 6.08 16.17
CA PHE A 150 -20.54 5.87 14.81
C PHE A 150 -20.34 7.08 13.91
N THR A 151 -20.31 6.77 12.63
CA THR A 151 -20.46 7.72 11.52
C THR A 151 -21.64 7.30 10.69
N THR A 152 -22.44 8.25 10.25
CA THR A 152 -23.57 8.02 9.33
C THR A 152 -23.38 8.79 8.05
N THR A 153 -23.56 8.13 6.89
CA THR A 153 -23.57 8.80 5.57
C THR A 153 -24.82 9.67 5.40
N GLY A 154 -24.76 10.64 4.50
CA GLY A 154 -25.95 11.18 3.87
C GLY A 154 -26.69 10.11 3.04
N PHE A 155 -27.62 10.56 2.21
CA PHE A 155 -28.36 9.68 1.29
C PHE A 155 -27.50 9.42 0.05
N ILE A 156 -27.09 8.16 -0.14
CA ILE A 156 -26.33 7.73 -1.31
C ILE A 156 -27.32 7.27 -2.38
N PRO A 157 -27.23 7.75 -3.61
CA PRO A 157 -28.08 7.27 -4.70
C PRO A 157 -27.95 5.77 -4.90
N PHE A 158 -29.08 5.09 -5.11
CA PHE A 158 -29.15 3.65 -5.24
C PHE A 158 -29.75 3.26 -6.60
N ASP A 159 -29.07 2.40 -7.34
CA ASP A 159 -29.45 1.95 -8.68
C ASP A 159 -29.94 0.49 -8.75
N GLY A 160 -30.06 -0.16 -7.60
CA GLY A 160 -30.53 -1.54 -7.51
C GLY A 160 -29.45 -2.60 -7.37
N ALA A 161 -28.20 -2.20 -7.22
CA ALA A 161 -27.05 -3.08 -7.04
C ALA A 161 -26.83 -3.51 -5.57
N ALA A 162 -25.95 -4.49 -5.33
CA ALA A 162 -25.58 -4.89 -3.98
C ALA A 162 -24.71 -3.84 -3.28
N VAL A 163 -25.04 -3.51 -2.03
CA VAL A 163 -24.30 -2.54 -1.23
C VAL A 163 -23.20 -3.24 -0.45
N HIS A 164 -21.97 -2.78 -0.61
CA HIS A 164 -20.82 -3.22 0.16
C HIS A 164 -20.28 -2.08 1.02
N ILE A 165 -20.04 -2.36 2.30
CA ILE A 165 -19.60 -1.38 3.28
C ILE A 165 -18.23 -1.80 3.78
N TYR A 166 -17.26 -0.92 3.67
CA TYR A 166 -15.89 -1.17 4.09
C TYR A 166 -15.42 -0.08 5.01
N ARG A 167 -14.44 -0.43 5.80
CA ARG A 167 -13.65 0.51 6.56
C ARG A 167 -12.18 0.28 6.25
N ILE A 168 -11.47 1.35 5.93
CA ILE A 168 -10.07 1.32 5.54
C ILE A 168 -9.27 2.09 6.57
N GLY A 169 -8.31 1.41 7.20
CA GLY A 169 -7.44 2.01 8.20
C GLY A 169 -8.17 2.41 9.50
N GLY A 170 -7.45 3.11 10.35
CA GLY A 170 -7.93 3.64 11.63
C GLY A 170 -7.42 2.85 12.83
N GLU A 171 -6.65 3.52 13.70
CA GLU A 171 -6.18 2.96 14.97
C GLU A 171 -7.34 2.77 15.96
N GLY A 172 -7.26 1.71 16.75
CA GLY A 172 -7.99 1.57 18.00
C GLY A 172 -9.41 1.03 17.90
N ILE A 173 -9.80 0.32 16.82
CA ILE A 173 -11.12 -0.29 16.73
C ILE A 173 -11.03 -1.79 16.88
N THR A 174 -11.56 -2.27 17.99
CA THR A 174 -11.85 -3.67 18.22
C THR A 174 -13.12 -4.04 17.46
N TRP A 175 -12.99 -4.85 16.43
CA TRP A 175 -14.04 -5.22 15.47
C TRP A 175 -15.13 -6.15 16.02
N ASN A 176 -15.01 -6.66 17.21
CA ASN A 176 -15.95 -7.57 17.84
C ASN A 176 -17.21 -6.89 18.40
N GLU A 177 -17.38 -5.59 18.17
CA GLU A 177 -18.52 -4.83 18.65
C GLU A 177 -19.33 -4.20 17.51
N TYR A 178 -20.33 -4.89 17.02
CA TYR A 178 -21.62 -4.42 16.46
C TYR A 178 -21.59 -3.11 15.67
N GLY A 179 -21.24 -3.14 14.37
CA GLY A 179 -20.79 -1.90 13.83
C GLY A 179 -21.38 -1.39 12.55
N ALA A 180 -22.41 -1.98 11.93
CA ALA A 180 -23.03 -1.38 10.77
C ALA A 180 -24.55 -1.40 10.80
N ARG A 181 -25.17 -0.36 10.23
CA ARG A 181 -26.60 -0.30 9.92
C ARG A 181 -26.77 0.16 8.49
N LEU A 182 -27.81 -0.35 7.85
CA LEU A 182 -28.15 -0.02 6.47
C LEU A 182 -29.65 0.26 6.41
N ALA A 183 -30.02 1.32 5.73
CA ALA A 183 -31.42 1.67 5.50
C ALA A 183 -31.62 2.16 4.07
N TRP A 184 -32.76 1.81 3.46
CA TRP A 184 -33.18 2.32 2.17
C TRP A 184 -34.22 3.39 2.30
N TYR A 185 -34.29 4.27 1.31
CA TYR A 185 -35.17 5.43 1.30
C TYR A 185 -35.83 5.60 -0.06
N ASN A 186 -37.02 6.20 -0.05
CA ASN A 186 -37.73 6.65 -1.23
C ASN A 186 -37.07 7.89 -1.85
N ALA A 187 -37.55 8.30 -3.02
CA ALA A 187 -37.06 9.52 -3.68
C ALA A 187 -37.34 10.81 -2.90
N ASP A 188 -38.28 10.79 -1.97
CA ASP A 188 -38.60 11.88 -1.03
C ASP A 188 -37.82 11.80 0.31
N PHE A 189 -36.81 10.96 0.37
CA PHE A 189 -35.96 10.72 1.56
C PHE A 189 -36.69 10.10 2.77
N THR A 190 -37.91 9.61 2.60
CA THR A 190 -38.60 8.85 3.65
C THR A 190 -38.10 7.42 3.70
N LEU A 191 -38.07 6.84 4.92
CA LEU A 191 -37.61 5.46 5.13
C LEU A 191 -38.47 4.48 4.33
N LYS A 192 -37.81 3.56 3.60
CA LYS A 192 -38.42 2.48 2.85
C LYS A 192 -38.09 1.14 3.49
N GLY A 193 -39.08 0.55 4.15
CA GLY A 193 -38.91 -0.69 4.88
C GLY A 193 -38.36 -0.47 6.29
N SER A 194 -37.41 -1.28 6.71
CA SER A 194 -36.81 -1.22 8.05
C SER A 194 -35.32 -0.94 7.98
N VAL A 195 -34.77 -0.38 9.05
CA VAL A 195 -33.33 -0.25 9.22
C VAL A 195 -32.75 -1.62 9.59
N LEU A 196 -31.80 -2.08 8.83
CA LEU A 196 -31.11 -3.32 9.05
C LEU A 196 -29.96 -3.10 10.02
N SER A 197 -29.94 -3.89 11.09
CA SER A 197 -28.81 -3.91 12.02
C SER A 197 -27.76 -4.91 11.59
N TYR A 198 -26.59 -4.82 12.19
CA TYR A 198 -25.47 -5.74 12.00
C TYR A 198 -25.86 -7.24 11.98
N ASN A 199 -26.81 -7.64 12.84
CA ASN A 199 -27.25 -9.06 12.91
C ASN A 199 -28.03 -9.52 11.66
N GLN A 200 -28.52 -8.59 10.86
CA GLN A 200 -29.29 -8.82 9.63
C GLN A 200 -28.45 -8.63 8.36
N LEU A 201 -27.26 -8.05 8.49
CA LEU A 201 -26.26 -7.97 7.43
C LEU A 201 -25.45 -9.26 7.41
N ASP A 202 -24.99 -9.69 6.25
CA ASP A 202 -24.24 -10.94 6.11
C ASP A 202 -23.02 -10.96 7.05
N LYS A 203 -22.93 -12.05 7.81
CA LYS A 203 -21.83 -12.26 8.76
C LYS A 203 -20.60 -12.92 8.13
N SER A 204 -20.55 -13.08 6.83
CA SER A 204 -19.32 -13.48 6.14
C SER A 204 -18.27 -12.38 6.22
N ILE A 205 -18.05 -11.92 7.45
CA ILE A 205 -17.08 -10.91 7.81
C ILE A 205 -15.73 -11.60 7.81
N TYR A 206 -14.92 -11.22 6.89
CA TYR A 206 -13.50 -11.43 7.03
C TYR A 206 -13.02 -10.53 8.19
N TYR A 207 -12.80 -11.11 9.37
CA TYR A 207 -12.01 -10.49 10.41
C TYR A 207 -10.54 -10.80 10.12
N PRO A 208 -9.75 -9.91 9.57
CA PRO A 208 -8.31 -10.06 9.65
C PRO A 208 -7.97 -9.91 11.13
N THR A 209 -7.46 -10.96 11.74
CA THR A 209 -7.04 -11.01 13.15
C THR A 209 -5.90 -10.04 13.46
N LYS A 210 -5.33 -9.41 12.45
CA LYS A 210 -4.36 -8.32 12.51
C LYS A 210 -4.28 -7.67 11.14
N ILE A 211 -4.67 -6.43 11.04
CA ILE A 211 -4.42 -5.64 9.84
C ILE A 211 -3.06 -4.98 10.04
N ASP A 212 -2.00 -5.67 9.65
CA ASP A 212 -0.66 -5.05 9.55
C ASP A 212 -0.56 -4.20 8.27
N ASP A 213 -1.57 -4.26 7.39
CA ASP A 213 -1.69 -3.43 6.20
C ASP A 213 -2.73 -2.33 6.45
N PRO A 214 -2.32 -1.05 6.53
CA PRO A 214 -3.25 0.08 6.70
C PRO A 214 -4.24 0.23 5.53
N ASN A 215 -3.99 -0.46 4.40
CA ASN A 215 -4.86 -0.46 3.22
C ASN A 215 -5.78 -1.69 3.17
N ALA A 216 -5.72 -2.60 4.13
CA ALA A 216 -6.63 -3.74 4.16
C ALA A 216 -8.07 -3.27 4.39
N ALA A 217 -8.95 -3.61 3.46
CA ALA A 217 -10.38 -3.34 3.57
C ALA A 217 -11.07 -4.44 4.35
N VAL A 218 -11.96 -4.06 5.27
CA VAL A 218 -12.84 -4.99 5.97
C VAL A 218 -14.24 -4.86 5.38
N ALA A 219 -14.68 -5.93 4.74
CA ALA A 219 -15.94 -5.94 4.00
C ALA A 219 -17.12 -6.40 4.86
N PHE A 220 -18.25 -5.66 4.74
CA PHE A 220 -19.57 -6.14 5.13
C PHE A 220 -20.37 -6.30 3.84
N SER A 221 -20.75 -7.49 3.46
CA SER A 221 -21.65 -7.67 2.33
C SER A 221 -23.09 -7.80 2.81
N THR A 222 -24.02 -7.28 2.02
CA THR A 222 -25.44 -7.61 2.19
C THR A 222 -25.69 -8.95 1.51
N ASP A 223 -26.23 -9.91 2.25
CA ASP A 223 -26.61 -11.20 1.68
C ASP A 223 -27.93 -11.09 0.87
N ALA A 224 -28.26 -12.16 0.13
CA ALA A 224 -29.48 -12.25 -0.67
C ALA A 224 -30.78 -12.11 0.16
N ASN A 225 -30.75 -12.32 1.49
CA ASN A 225 -31.89 -12.15 2.40
C ASN A 225 -32.12 -10.69 2.76
N VAL A 226 -31.20 -9.81 2.40
CA VAL A 226 -31.27 -8.37 2.65
C VAL A 226 -31.45 -7.61 1.34
N ALA A 227 -32.23 -8.18 0.42
CA ALA A 227 -32.52 -7.55 -0.84
C ALA A 227 -33.11 -6.14 -0.64
N PRO A 228 -32.67 -5.15 -1.39
CA PRO A 228 -33.19 -3.80 -1.30
C PRO A 228 -34.67 -3.80 -1.63
N PRO A 229 -35.51 -3.01 -0.91
CA PRO A 229 -36.92 -2.87 -1.23
C PRO A 229 -37.10 -2.36 -2.66
N HIS A 230 -38.05 -2.93 -3.40
CA HIS A 230 -38.34 -2.50 -4.76
C HIS A 230 -38.63 -1.00 -4.83
N GLY A 231 -37.94 -0.28 -5.73
CA GLY A 231 -38.08 1.16 -5.90
C GLY A 231 -37.39 2.00 -4.81
N ALA A 232 -36.39 1.45 -4.10
CA ALA A 232 -35.49 2.26 -3.30
C ALA A 232 -34.71 3.22 -4.23
N ALA A 233 -34.64 4.50 -3.84
CA ALA A 233 -33.93 5.53 -4.58
C ALA A 233 -32.60 5.92 -3.94
N TYR A 234 -32.53 5.76 -2.60
CA TYR A 234 -31.35 6.05 -1.82
C TYR A 234 -31.13 5.00 -0.75
N PHE A 235 -29.92 4.97 -0.23
CA PHE A 235 -29.59 4.27 0.99
C PHE A 235 -28.69 5.10 1.88
N ARG A 236 -28.64 4.76 3.17
CA ARG A 236 -27.71 5.32 4.13
C ARG A 236 -27.06 4.20 4.93
N VAL A 237 -25.85 4.45 5.33
CA VAL A 237 -25.02 3.54 6.12
C VAL A 237 -24.60 4.24 7.41
N SER A 238 -24.69 3.54 8.53
CA SER A 238 -23.92 3.87 9.72
C SER A 238 -22.88 2.79 9.95
N ALA A 239 -21.67 3.21 10.29
CA ALA A 239 -20.60 2.29 10.69
C ALA A 239 -19.83 2.85 11.88
N LYS A 240 -19.29 1.95 12.73
CA LYS A 240 -18.39 2.40 13.81
C LYS A 240 -17.15 3.05 13.24
N GLY A 241 -16.73 4.16 13.85
CA GLY A 241 -15.54 4.91 13.55
C GLY A 241 -15.78 6.20 12.80
N LYS A 242 -14.71 6.75 12.20
CA LYS A 242 -14.76 8.02 11.51
C LYS A 242 -15.05 7.87 10.02
N GLY A 243 -15.80 8.81 9.47
CA GLY A 243 -16.27 8.79 8.10
C GLY A 243 -15.17 8.90 7.05
N GLU A 244 -14.03 9.48 7.39
CA GLU A 244 -12.85 9.51 6.52
C GLU A 244 -12.34 8.12 6.10
N ASN A 245 -12.62 7.11 6.95
CA ASN A 245 -12.23 5.72 6.73
C ASN A 245 -13.35 4.85 6.16
N LEU A 246 -14.55 5.42 5.94
CA LEU A 246 -15.70 4.69 5.44
C LEU A 246 -15.68 4.66 3.91
N VAL A 247 -15.78 3.46 3.35
CA VAL A 247 -15.93 3.22 1.91
C VAL A 247 -17.20 2.42 1.68
N VAL A 248 -18.03 2.89 0.77
CA VAL A 248 -19.26 2.22 0.35
C VAL A 248 -19.22 2.06 -1.15
N THR A 249 -19.42 0.84 -1.64
CA THR A 249 -19.47 0.52 -3.07
C THR A 249 -20.76 -0.19 -3.43
N LEU A 250 -21.11 -0.19 -4.72
CA LEU A 250 -22.18 -1.02 -5.30
C LEU A 250 -21.54 -2.04 -6.23
N ASP A 251 -21.84 -3.33 -6.02
CA ASP A 251 -21.36 -4.48 -6.82
C ASP A 251 -19.82 -4.65 -6.90
N GLU A 252 -19.06 -3.74 -6.36
CA GLU A 252 -17.61 -3.82 -6.31
C GLU A 252 -17.16 -4.42 -4.98
N LYS A 253 -16.62 -5.65 -5.03
CA LYS A 253 -15.97 -6.26 -3.86
C LYS A 253 -14.52 -5.83 -3.83
N ILE A 254 -14.08 -5.39 -2.68
CA ILE A 254 -12.67 -5.09 -2.39
C ILE A 254 -12.05 -6.38 -1.86
N GLU A 255 -11.08 -6.94 -2.59
CA GLU A 255 -10.30 -8.13 -2.22
C GLU A 255 -9.02 -7.76 -1.46
#